data_9fcb7caa1635ef0dea236036783f20a2
#
_entry.id   9fcb7caa1635ef0dea236036783f20a2
#
_cell.length_a   1.000
_cell.length_b   1.000
_cell.length_c   1.000
_cell.angle_alpha   90.00
_cell.angle_beta   90.00
_cell.angle_gamma   90.00
#
_symmetry.space_group_name_H-M   'P 1'
#
loop_
_entity.id
_entity.type
_entity.pdbx_description
1 polymer ?
#
loop_
_entity_poly.entity_id
_entity_poly.type
_entity_poly.pdbx_seq_one_letter_code
_entity_poly.pdbx_strand_id
1 'polypeptide(L)'
;MSSLVYVKNPNGKTYVYSNTSIYDKETKKVKHIRKSIGHLDPVTGEVVPNRRKGDAARKRAQTEEPAGRCVVKNTGIQSLLDKAVSDIGLMEPLSTVFPDDWRCILTCAYYLVSEGGALRHVDQWQRMYPSPCRSLLASQRVSELLVRITPTLQQDFFSRWIDVNSQKDVYAMDITSVSSYSELIDFVRWGYNRDGEKLPQINLLMLTGVTSHMPLYYRIIPGSIKDVNALEDSIANISVLESPTCHFVMDKGFYSEPNLDAMYASHKKFLIGVPFTVGFACKAVEHHRDSIRSHHNYCTVFGDGLYAVTESSNWKGHRFYIHIYHDIFKAASDERNFDHTL
;
A
#
# COMPACT_ATOMS: atom_id res chain seq x y z
N MET A 1 35.71 36.73 -18.78
CA MET A 1 35.03 38.03 -18.61
C MET A 1 33.55 37.83 -18.90
N SER A 2 32.67 38.33 -18.07
CA SER A 2 31.21 38.28 -18.31
C SER A 2 30.79 39.66 -18.86
N SER A 3 30.07 39.69 -19.98
CA SER A 3 29.50 40.90 -20.57
C SER A 3 27.98 40.87 -20.45
N LEU A 4 27.34 42.04 -20.33
CA LEU A 4 25.89 42.18 -20.36
C LEU A 4 25.41 42.28 -21.81
N VAL A 5 24.35 41.53 -22.14
CA VAL A 5 23.73 41.55 -23.46
C VAL A 5 22.26 41.92 -23.30
N TYR A 6 21.82 42.93 -24.04
CA TYR A 6 20.48 43.45 -24.05
C TYR A 6 19.73 42.91 -25.27
N VAL A 7 18.58 42.26 -25.07
CA VAL A 7 17.77 41.69 -26.15
C VAL A 7 16.37 42.28 -26.10
N LYS A 8 15.97 42.98 -27.13
CA LYS A 8 14.61 43.53 -27.26
C LYS A 8 13.69 42.48 -27.87
N ASN A 9 12.63 42.10 -27.15
CA ASN A 9 11.66 41.12 -27.60
C ASN A 9 10.47 41.77 -28.33
N PRO A 10 9.74 41.03 -29.16
CA PRO A 10 8.54 41.53 -29.85
C PRO A 10 7.45 42.12 -28.96
N ASN A 11 7.45 41.75 -27.65
CA ASN A 11 6.54 42.29 -26.64
C ASN A 11 6.94 43.69 -26.15
N GLY A 12 7.95 44.34 -26.78
CA GLY A 12 8.42 45.67 -26.42
C GLY A 12 9.34 45.74 -25.20
N LYS A 13 9.58 44.64 -24.48
CA LYS A 13 10.46 44.60 -23.29
C LYS A 13 11.90 44.25 -23.69
N THR A 14 12.87 44.91 -23.04
CA THR A 14 14.30 44.60 -23.19
C THR A 14 14.75 43.72 -22.04
N TYR A 15 15.21 42.52 -22.35
CA TYR A 15 15.75 41.56 -21.37
C TYR A 15 17.24 41.65 -21.29
N VAL A 16 17.78 41.47 -20.08
CA VAL A 16 19.21 41.58 -19.79
C VAL A 16 19.79 40.23 -19.46
N TYR A 17 20.83 39.82 -20.16
CA TYR A 17 21.53 38.55 -19.96
C TYR A 17 22.99 38.78 -19.59
N SER A 18 23.51 37.96 -18.68
CA SER A 18 24.96 37.79 -18.51
C SER A 18 25.44 36.76 -19.53
N ASN A 19 26.43 37.15 -20.34
CA ASN A 19 27.05 36.25 -21.29
C ASN A 19 28.48 35.94 -20.83
N THR A 20 28.73 34.65 -20.56
CA THR A 20 30.06 34.17 -20.17
C THR A 20 30.58 33.27 -21.28
N SER A 21 31.74 33.62 -21.81
CA SER A 21 32.43 32.85 -22.85
C SER A 21 33.44 31.90 -22.20
N ILE A 22 33.28 30.62 -22.45
CA ILE A 22 34.18 29.57 -21.98
C ILE A 22 34.85 28.96 -23.21
N TYR A 23 36.18 28.94 -23.23
CA TYR A 23 36.93 28.25 -24.27
C TYR A 23 37.09 26.78 -23.91
N ASP A 24 36.55 25.91 -24.75
CA ASP A 24 36.68 24.46 -24.61
C ASP A 24 38.01 24.03 -25.32
N LYS A 25 38.93 23.51 -24.51
CA LYS A 25 40.25 23.10 -24.98
C LYS A 25 40.23 21.84 -25.87
N GLU A 26 39.24 20.97 -25.70
CA GLU A 26 39.10 19.71 -26.45
C GLU A 26 38.53 19.96 -27.85
N THR A 27 37.49 20.77 -27.92
CA THR A 27 36.82 21.08 -29.20
C THR A 27 37.36 22.30 -29.92
N LYS A 28 38.31 23.03 -29.29
CA LYS A 28 38.89 24.31 -29.78
C LYS A 28 37.83 25.36 -30.15
N LYS A 29 36.64 25.31 -29.51
CA LYS A 29 35.55 26.24 -29.78
C LYS A 29 35.22 27.08 -28.53
N VAL A 30 34.73 28.29 -28.75
CA VAL A 30 34.21 29.14 -27.66
C VAL A 30 32.74 28.87 -27.51
N LYS A 31 32.35 28.44 -26.31
CA LYS A 31 30.97 28.23 -25.93
C LYS A 31 30.45 29.42 -25.13
N HIS A 32 29.35 30.03 -25.58
CA HIS A 32 28.70 31.14 -24.90
C HIS A 32 27.56 30.64 -24.01
N ILE A 33 27.69 30.91 -22.71
CA ILE A 33 26.63 30.59 -21.74
C ILE A 33 25.92 31.90 -21.39
N ARG A 34 24.64 31.99 -21.77
CA ARG A 34 23.78 33.13 -21.44
C ARG A 34 22.87 32.80 -20.25
N LYS A 35 22.90 33.65 -19.22
CA LYS A 35 22.02 33.54 -18.05
C LYS A 35 21.17 34.81 -17.97
N SER A 36 19.85 34.66 -17.93
CA SER A 36 18.90 35.78 -17.77
C SER A 36 19.05 36.41 -16.39
N ILE A 37 19.28 37.72 -16.33
CA ILE A 37 19.40 38.50 -15.09
C ILE A 37 18.08 39.18 -14.76
N GLY A 38 17.43 39.78 -15.76
CA GLY A 38 16.21 40.56 -15.55
C GLY A 38 15.72 41.21 -16.83
N HIS A 39 14.95 42.27 -16.68
CA HIS A 39 14.51 43.14 -17.78
C HIS A 39 14.75 44.58 -17.41
N LEU A 40 14.89 45.42 -18.41
CA LEU A 40 15.07 46.85 -18.24
C LEU A 40 13.74 47.53 -17.98
N ASP A 41 13.67 48.35 -16.93
CA ASP A 41 12.50 49.17 -16.68
C ASP A 41 12.45 50.30 -17.73
N PRO A 42 11.33 50.47 -18.48
CA PRO A 42 11.25 51.46 -19.55
C PRO A 42 11.24 52.91 -19.03
N VAL A 43 10.98 53.16 -17.77
CA VAL A 43 10.86 54.50 -17.16
C VAL A 43 12.19 54.90 -16.48
N THR A 44 12.73 53.98 -15.66
CA THR A 44 13.93 54.28 -14.86
C THR A 44 15.24 53.89 -15.55
N GLY A 45 15.19 53.02 -16.56
CA GLY A 45 16.37 52.48 -17.21
C GLY A 45 17.19 51.50 -16.37
N GLU A 46 16.68 51.11 -15.19
CA GLU A 46 17.38 50.18 -14.30
C GLU A 46 17.00 48.72 -14.61
N VAL A 47 17.91 47.80 -14.26
CA VAL A 47 17.67 46.34 -14.43
C VAL A 47 16.84 45.80 -13.30
N VAL A 48 15.59 45.48 -13.59
CA VAL A 48 14.69 44.76 -12.65
C VAL A 48 15.06 43.28 -12.70
N PRO A 49 15.59 42.68 -11.61
CA PRO A 49 16.02 41.31 -11.62
C PRO A 49 14.85 40.34 -11.78
N ASN A 50 15.12 39.18 -12.41
CA ASN A 50 14.15 38.09 -12.48
C ASN A 50 13.80 37.59 -11.08
N ARG A 51 12.51 37.50 -10.76
CA ARG A 51 12.06 36.85 -9.53
C ARG A 51 12.58 35.42 -9.48
N ARG A 52 13.31 35.07 -8.44
CA ARG A 52 13.72 33.67 -8.21
C ARG A 52 12.49 32.80 -8.11
N LYS A 53 12.47 31.66 -8.80
CA LYS A 53 11.33 30.72 -8.73
C LYS A 53 10.92 30.36 -7.27
N GLY A 54 11.87 30.45 -6.31
CA GLY A 54 11.61 30.25 -4.88
C GLY A 54 10.81 31.36 -4.19
N ASP A 55 10.86 32.60 -4.68
CA ASP A 55 10.18 33.72 -4.01
C ASP A 55 8.68 33.73 -4.28
N ALA A 56 8.23 33.22 -5.42
CA ALA A 56 6.82 33.05 -5.72
C ALA A 56 6.20 31.89 -4.88
N ALA A 57 6.95 30.82 -4.62
CA ALA A 57 6.53 29.71 -3.74
C ALA A 57 6.51 30.17 -2.27
N ARG A 58 7.54 30.96 -1.85
CA ARG A 58 7.58 31.53 -0.48
C ARG A 58 6.46 32.53 -0.22
N LYS A 59 6.09 33.38 -1.19
CA LYS A 59 4.95 34.29 -1.04
C LYS A 59 3.61 33.55 -1.03
N ARG A 60 3.46 32.43 -1.76
CA ARG A 60 2.26 31.59 -1.65
C ARG A 60 2.17 30.85 -0.32
N ALA A 61 3.29 30.49 0.29
CA ALA A 61 3.34 29.85 1.61
C ALA A 61 3.19 30.84 2.77
N GLN A 62 3.37 32.15 2.52
CA GLN A 62 3.25 33.25 3.49
C GLN A 62 2.01 34.13 3.22
N THR A 63 1.00 33.65 2.50
CA THR A 63 -0.32 34.28 2.59
C THR A 63 -0.86 33.97 3.98
N GLU A 64 -0.40 34.74 4.97
CA GLU A 64 -1.11 34.91 6.23
C GLU A 64 -2.55 35.27 5.87
N GLU A 65 -3.48 34.47 6.34
CA GLU A 65 -4.90 34.83 6.22
C GLU A 65 -5.06 36.21 6.87
N PRO A 66 -5.72 37.15 6.22
CA PRO A 66 -5.87 38.52 6.77
C PRO A 66 -6.48 38.41 8.18
N ALA A 67 -5.80 39.02 9.14
CA ALA A 67 -6.24 39.08 10.52
C ALA A 67 -7.72 39.55 10.57
N GLY A 68 -8.62 38.65 10.98
CA GLY A 68 -10.06 38.96 11.08
C GLY A 68 -11.00 38.03 10.31
N ARG A 69 -10.53 37.09 9.49
CA ARG A 69 -11.41 36.05 8.92
C ARG A 69 -11.63 34.94 9.94
N CYS A 70 -12.84 34.78 10.41
CA CYS A 70 -13.26 33.62 11.17
C CYS A 70 -13.25 32.41 10.19
N VAL A 71 -12.38 31.43 10.45
CA VAL A 71 -12.35 30.17 9.69
C VAL A 71 -13.13 29.13 10.48
N VAL A 72 -14.26 28.71 9.93
CA VAL A 72 -15.09 27.65 10.49
C VAL A 72 -14.62 26.33 9.87
N LYS A 73 -14.33 25.33 10.70
CA LYS A 73 -13.95 23.98 10.27
C LYS A 73 -14.86 22.93 10.90
N ASN A 74 -15.13 21.87 10.15
CA ASN A 74 -15.92 20.72 10.61
C ASN A 74 -15.03 19.79 11.45
N THR A 75 -15.26 19.66 12.75
CA THR A 75 -14.38 18.92 13.68
C THR A 75 -14.80 17.46 13.94
N GLY A 76 -16.06 17.09 13.67
CA GLY A 76 -16.62 15.80 14.10
C GLY A 76 -15.82 14.58 13.62
N ILE A 77 -15.53 14.52 12.33
CA ILE A 77 -14.81 13.39 11.73
C ILE A 77 -13.37 13.27 12.25
N GLN A 78 -12.70 14.42 12.45
CA GLN A 78 -11.34 14.40 12.99
C GLN A 78 -11.29 13.80 14.39
N SER A 79 -12.22 14.18 15.27
CA SER A 79 -12.25 13.67 16.64
C SER A 79 -12.45 12.15 16.69
N LEU A 80 -13.24 11.58 15.75
CA LEU A 80 -13.40 10.15 15.60
C LEU A 80 -12.11 9.48 15.12
N LEU A 81 -11.45 10.07 14.14
CA LEU A 81 -10.19 9.54 13.58
C LEU A 81 -9.04 9.64 14.59
N ASP A 82 -8.93 10.75 15.34
CA ASP A 82 -7.96 10.89 16.43
C ASP A 82 -8.16 9.82 17.50
N LYS A 83 -9.43 9.56 17.87
CA LYS A 83 -9.76 8.47 18.79
C LYS A 83 -9.37 7.11 18.23
N ALA A 84 -9.74 6.79 16.99
CA ALA A 84 -9.41 5.54 16.35
C ALA A 84 -7.89 5.31 16.30
N VAL A 85 -7.11 6.31 15.88
CA VAL A 85 -5.65 6.25 15.84
C VAL A 85 -5.04 6.01 17.24
N SER A 86 -5.62 6.62 18.28
CA SER A 86 -5.21 6.38 19.67
C SER A 86 -5.54 4.97 20.13
N ASP A 87 -6.76 4.49 19.85
CA ASP A 87 -7.26 3.19 20.30
C ASP A 87 -6.45 2.02 19.69
N ILE A 88 -6.02 2.15 18.43
CA ILE A 88 -5.21 1.13 17.74
C ILE A 88 -3.69 1.27 17.99
N GLY A 89 -3.25 2.29 18.73
CA GLY A 89 -1.85 2.50 19.04
C GLY A 89 -0.96 2.93 17.86
N LEU A 90 -1.54 3.51 16.78
CA LEU A 90 -0.81 3.87 15.55
C LEU A 90 0.23 4.98 15.75
N MET A 91 0.03 5.85 16.74
CA MET A 91 0.85 7.06 16.93
C MET A 91 2.33 6.74 17.20
N GLU A 92 2.61 5.77 18.05
CA GLU A 92 3.97 5.44 18.44
C GLU A 92 4.79 4.91 17.26
N PRO A 93 4.39 3.84 16.52
CA PRO A 93 5.13 3.34 15.37
C PRO A 93 5.31 4.41 14.30
N LEU A 94 4.25 5.18 14.01
CA LEU A 94 4.26 6.17 12.95
C LEU A 94 5.20 7.35 13.27
N SER A 95 5.14 7.89 14.49
CA SER A 95 5.98 9.03 14.90
C SER A 95 7.44 8.65 15.11
N THR A 96 7.71 7.41 15.48
CA THR A 96 9.09 6.91 15.67
C THR A 96 9.79 6.70 14.33
N VAL A 97 9.09 6.11 13.36
CA VAL A 97 9.69 5.83 12.04
C VAL A 97 9.72 7.08 11.15
N PHE A 98 8.72 7.94 11.25
CA PHE A 98 8.57 9.16 10.44
C PHE A 98 8.51 10.42 11.30
N PRO A 99 9.56 10.78 12.08
CA PRO A 99 9.51 11.86 13.07
C PRO A 99 9.09 13.21 12.47
N ASP A 100 9.52 13.52 11.27
CA ASP A 100 9.22 14.79 10.60
C ASP A 100 7.93 14.74 9.77
N ASP A 101 7.53 13.57 9.30
CA ASP A 101 6.48 13.38 8.30
C ASP A 101 5.18 12.75 8.83
N TRP A 102 5.17 12.19 10.04
CA TRP A 102 4.03 11.43 10.56
C TRP A 102 2.69 12.22 10.55
N ARG A 103 2.75 13.52 10.84
CA ARG A 103 1.54 14.36 10.78
C ARG A 103 1.00 14.52 9.37
N CYS A 104 1.89 14.59 8.39
CA CYS A 104 1.52 14.71 7.00
C CYS A 104 0.98 13.38 6.46
N ILE A 105 1.59 12.26 6.83
CA ILE A 105 1.11 10.90 6.51
C ILE A 105 -0.29 10.70 7.11
N LEU A 106 -0.46 11.02 8.39
CA LEU A 106 -1.75 10.87 9.07
C LEU A 106 -2.83 11.79 8.47
N THR A 107 -2.46 12.99 8.03
CA THR A 107 -3.39 13.88 7.31
C THR A 107 -3.85 13.28 5.99
N CYS A 108 -2.95 12.67 5.22
CA CYS A 108 -3.30 11.95 4.00
C CYS A 108 -4.22 10.76 4.31
N ALA A 109 -3.94 9.99 5.37
CA ALA A 109 -4.78 8.89 5.81
C ALA A 109 -6.19 9.35 6.21
N TYR A 110 -6.30 10.44 6.98
CA TYR A 110 -7.59 11.02 7.36
C TYR A 110 -8.41 11.44 6.15
N TYR A 111 -7.77 12.09 5.17
CA TYR A 111 -8.41 12.46 3.93
C TYR A 111 -8.94 11.24 3.16
N LEU A 112 -8.13 10.19 3.02
CA LEU A 112 -8.52 8.97 2.31
C LEU A 112 -9.70 8.27 2.99
N VAL A 113 -9.73 8.22 4.32
CA VAL A 113 -10.83 7.60 5.08
C VAL A 113 -12.11 8.43 5.00
N SER A 114 -11.99 9.77 4.98
CA SER A 114 -13.15 10.66 4.99
C SER A 114 -13.77 10.91 3.62
N GLU A 115 -12.96 11.03 2.57
CA GLU A 115 -13.40 11.44 1.23
C GLU A 115 -13.15 10.38 0.16
N GLY A 116 -12.15 9.51 0.35
CA GLY A 116 -11.78 8.46 -0.61
C GLY A 116 -11.25 8.97 -1.95
N GLY A 117 -10.91 10.26 -2.04
CA GLY A 117 -10.51 10.90 -3.28
C GLY A 117 -9.01 10.88 -3.55
N ALA A 118 -8.60 11.43 -4.69
CA ALA A 118 -7.19 11.53 -5.06
C ALA A 118 -6.44 12.48 -4.13
N LEU A 119 -5.28 12.06 -3.63
CA LEU A 119 -4.44 12.82 -2.66
C LEU A 119 -4.05 14.24 -3.12
N ARG A 120 -4.12 14.55 -4.41
CA ARG A 120 -3.92 15.92 -4.91
C ARG A 120 -4.89 16.96 -4.37
N HIS A 121 -6.01 16.54 -3.78
CA HIS A 121 -7.06 17.39 -3.23
C HIS A 121 -7.03 17.53 -1.70
N VAL A 122 -6.01 16.98 -1.03
CA VAL A 122 -5.83 17.04 0.42
C VAL A 122 -5.84 18.50 0.93
N ASP A 123 -5.20 19.42 0.22
CA ASP A 123 -5.16 20.84 0.62
C ASP A 123 -6.53 21.50 0.64
N GLN A 124 -7.45 21.11 -0.25
CA GLN A 124 -8.82 21.60 -0.26
C GLN A 124 -9.58 21.06 0.95
N TRP A 125 -9.43 19.78 1.26
CA TRP A 125 -10.00 19.16 2.45
C TRP A 125 -9.49 19.81 3.75
N GLN A 126 -8.19 20.09 3.86
CA GLN A 126 -7.59 20.75 5.01
C GLN A 126 -8.15 22.17 5.27
N ARG A 127 -8.73 22.81 4.26
CA ARG A 127 -9.40 24.11 4.42
C ARG A 127 -10.74 23.97 5.15
N MET A 128 -11.40 22.83 5.00
CA MET A 128 -12.72 22.55 5.57
C MET A 128 -12.65 21.79 6.89
N TYR A 129 -11.59 20.99 7.08
CA TYR A 129 -11.42 20.13 8.24
C TYR A 129 -10.08 20.42 8.95
N PRO A 130 -10.05 20.36 10.29
CA PRO A 130 -8.78 20.33 11.01
C PRO A 130 -7.97 19.09 10.63
N SER A 131 -6.66 19.16 10.68
CA SER A 131 -5.79 18.06 10.32
C SER A 131 -4.53 18.03 11.18
N PRO A 132 -3.89 16.86 11.40
CA PRO A 132 -2.65 16.73 12.13
C PRO A 132 -1.50 17.59 11.59
N CYS A 133 -1.39 17.71 10.24
CA CYS A 133 -0.41 18.58 9.60
C CYS A 133 -0.90 20.03 9.60
N ARG A 134 -0.14 20.92 10.24
CA ARG A 134 -0.49 22.36 10.33
C ARG A 134 -0.34 23.10 9.00
N SER A 135 0.56 22.66 8.14
CA SER A 135 0.78 23.26 6.83
C SER A 135 -0.09 22.61 5.76
N LEU A 136 -0.59 23.38 4.80
CA LEU A 136 -1.35 22.86 3.67
C LEU A 136 -0.48 21.93 2.81
N LEU A 137 -1.00 20.75 2.53
CA LEU A 137 -0.38 19.72 1.70
C LEU A 137 -0.83 19.88 0.25
N ALA A 138 -0.27 20.85 -0.46
CA ALA A 138 -0.47 20.97 -1.90
C ALA A 138 0.08 19.72 -2.62
N SER A 139 -0.44 19.42 -3.82
CA SER A 139 -0.09 18.24 -4.61
C SER A 139 1.42 17.97 -4.73
N GLN A 140 2.24 19.01 -4.92
CA GLN A 140 3.69 18.88 -4.95
C GLN A 140 4.26 18.37 -3.61
N ARG A 141 3.77 18.88 -2.49
CA ARG A 141 4.22 18.45 -1.15
C ARG A 141 3.83 17.02 -0.84
N VAL A 142 2.65 16.58 -1.31
CA VAL A 142 2.24 15.18 -1.23
C VAL A 142 3.20 14.29 -2.02
N SER A 143 3.55 14.67 -3.25
CA SER A 143 4.53 13.92 -4.05
C SER A 143 5.90 13.84 -3.38
N GLU A 144 6.39 14.95 -2.82
CA GLU A 144 7.65 14.99 -2.07
C GLU A 144 7.60 14.11 -0.81
N LEU A 145 6.45 14.08 -0.10
CA LEU A 145 6.22 13.20 1.05
C LEU A 145 6.30 11.72 0.65
N LEU A 146 5.59 11.33 -0.41
CA LEU A 146 5.56 9.94 -0.87
C LEU A 146 6.95 9.43 -1.31
N VAL A 147 7.78 10.28 -1.91
CA VAL A 147 9.17 9.92 -2.28
C VAL A 147 10.05 9.66 -1.03
N ARG A 148 9.78 10.33 0.09
CA ARG A 148 10.51 10.11 1.34
C ARG A 148 10.12 8.83 2.06
N ILE A 149 8.95 8.25 1.78
CA ILE A 149 8.52 6.96 2.32
C ILE A 149 9.24 5.85 1.55
N THR A 150 10.48 5.56 1.95
CA THR A 150 11.30 4.53 1.30
C THR A 150 10.87 3.13 1.70
N PRO A 151 11.19 2.08 0.90
CA PRO A 151 10.92 0.69 1.29
C PRO A 151 11.50 0.29 2.64
N THR A 152 12.69 0.80 3.01
CA THR A 152 13.30 0.56 4.33
C THR A 152 12.44 1.11 5.45
N LEU A 153 12.00 2.37 5.36
CA LEU A 153 11.12 2.98 6.35
C LEU A 153 9.75 2.27 6.42
N GLN A 154 9.24 1.77 5.30
CA GLN A 154 8.02 0.95 5.31
C GLN A 154 8.23 -0.34 6.11
N GLN A 155 9.35 -1.04 5.94
CA GLN A 155 9.68 -2.25 6.70
C GLN A 155 9.84 -1.94 8.19
N ASP A 156 10.54 -0.87 8.55
CA ASP A 156 10.70 -0.44 9.95
C ASP A 156 9.35 -0.12 10.59
N PHE A 157 8.44 0.52 9.83
CA PHE A 157 7.09 0.78 10.28
C PHE A 157 6.30 -0.51 10.51
N PHE A 158 6.30 -1.45 9.55
CA PHE A 158 5.60 -2.72 9.70
C PHE A 158 6.14 -3.53 10.88
N SER A 159 7.44 -3.53 11.09
CA SER A 159 8.07 -4.19 12.23
C SER A 159 7.47 -3.70 13.56
N ARG A 160 7.53 -2.39 13.79
CA ARG A 160 6.97 -1.79 14.99
C ARG A 160 5.45 -1.92 15.09
N TRP A 161 4.76 -1.79 13.98
CA TRP A 161 3.30 -1.94 13.93
C TRP A 161 2.85 -3.33 14.35
N ILE A 162 3.55 -4.36 13.87
CA ILE A 162 3.30 -5.75 14.28
C ILE A 162 3.62 -5.93 15.77
N ASP A 163 4.75 -5.42 16.26
CA ASP A 163 5.11 -5.52 17.67
C ASP A 163 4.01 -4.95 18.60
N VAL A 164 3.39 -3.84 18.21
CA VAL A 164 2.27 -3.24 18.95
C VAL A 164 1.01 -4.10 18.89
N ASN A 165 0.74 -4.76 17.74
CA ASN A 165 -0.54 -5.42 17.47
C ASN A 165 -0.47 -6.96 17.44
N SER A 166 0.70 -7.56 17.66
CA SER A 166 0.93 -9.02 17.51
C SER A 166 0.47 -9.87 18.69
N GLN A 167 -0.37 -9.35 19.56
CA GLN A 167 -0.79 -10.07 20.78
C GLN A 167 -1.52 -11.38 20.44
N LYS A 168 -0.74 -12.48 20.31
CA LYS A 168 -1.22 -13.88 20.23
C LYS A 168 -2.36 -14.14 19.23
N ASP A 169 -2.36 -13.41 18.12
CA ASP A 169 -3.38 -13.58 17.09
C ASP A 169 -2.97 -14.66 16.07
N VAL A 170 -3.95 -15.20 15.40
CA VAL A 170 -3.76 -15.99 14.18
C VAL A 170 -3.81 -15.04 13.00
N TYR A 171 -2.93 -15.20 12.03
CA TYR A 171 -2.79 -14.28 10.91
C TYR A 171 -3.38 -14.88 9.64
N ALA A 172 -4.38 -14.24 9.09
CA ALA A 172 -4.87 -14.54 7.75
C ALA A 172 -3.99 -13.88 6.70
N MET A 173 -3.53 -14.66 5.74
CA MET A 173 -2.80 -14.17 4.56
C MET A 173 -3.68 -14.35 3.33
N ASP A 174 -3.90 -13.28 2.61
CA ASP A 174 -4.69 -13.29 1.37
C ASP A 174 -4.05 -12.39 0.31
N ILE A 175 -4.34 -12.67 -0.95
CA ILE A 175 -3.93 -11.86 -2.10
C ILE A 175 -5.18 -11.40 -2.83
N THR A 176 -5.30 -10.10 -3.03
CA THR A 176 -6.34 -9.50 -3.86
C THR A 176 -5.74 -8.82 -5.09
N SER A 177 -6.53 -8.73 -6.15
CA SER A 177 -6.13 -8.04 -7.39
C SER A 177 -6.77 -6.66 -7.45
N VAL A 178 -5.99 -5.67 -7.92
CA VAL A 178 -6.47 -4.31 -8.15
C VAL A 178 -6.21 -3.96 -9.62
N SER A 179 -7.28 -3.84 -10.39
CA SER A 179 -7.20 -3.47 -11.81
C SER A 179 -6.73 -2.02 -11.99
N SER A 180 -5.91 -1.76 -13.01
CA SER A 180 -5.41 -0.42 -13.29
C SER A 180 -5.21 -0.20 -14.78
N TYR A 181 -5.61 0.99 -15.26
CA TYR A 181 -5.31 1.48 -16.61
C TYR A 181 -3.96 2.18 -16.72
N SER A 182 -3.16 2.22 -15.64
CA SER A 182 -1.89 2.94 -15.64
C SER A 182 -0.83 2.20 -16.44
N GLU A 183 -0.21 2.89 -17.38
CA GLU A 183 0.96 2.41 -18.12
C GLU A 183 2.28 2.77 -17.43
N LEU A 184 2.23 3.63 -16.39
CA LEU A 184 3.41 4.16 -15.70
C LEU A 184 3.78 3.40 -14.43
N ILE A 185 2.95 2.45 -14.00
CA ILE A 185 3.20 1.65 -12.81
C ILE A 185 3.83 0.33 -13.22
N ASP A 186 5.09 0.11 -12.88
CA ASP A 186 5.86 -1.07 -13.26
C ASP A 186 5.27 -2.41 -12.77
N PHE A 187 4.50 -2.39 -11.69
CA PHE A 187 3.83 -3.57 -11.14
C PHE A 187 2.54 -3.95 -11.87
N VAL A 188 1.97 -3.05 -12.68
CA VAL A 188 0.76 -3.32 -13.46
C VAL A 188 1.11 -4.26 -14.60
N ARG A 189 0.60 -5.49 -14.52
CA ARG A 189 0.83 -6.57 -15.50
C ARG A 189 -0.45 -7.35 -15.73
N TRP A 190 -0.56 -7.97 -16.89
CA TRP A 190 -1.61 -8.93 -17.18
C TRP A 190 -1.45 -10.18 -16.30
N GLY A 191 -2.53 -10.62 -15.68
CA GLY A 191 -2.57 -11.79 -14.82
C GLY A 191 -3.98 -12.32 -14.65
N TYR A 192 -4.14 -13.31 -13.77
CA TYR A 192 -5.46 -13.82 -13.41
C TYR A 192 -6.17 -12.80 -12.53
N ASN A 193 -7.29 -12.26 -13.03
CA ASN A 193 -8.13 -11.33 -12.30
C ASN A 193 -9.34 -12.09 -11.72
N ARG A 194 -9.50 -12.04 -10.39
CA ARG A 194 -10.61 -12.72 -9.68
C ARG A 194 -11.98 -12.13 -10.03
N ASP A 195 -12.03 -10.83 -10.34
CA ASP A 195 -13.26 -10.11 -10.68
C ASP A 195 -13.67 -10.30 -12.14
N GLY A 196 -12.88 -11.04 -12.93
CA GLY A 196 -13.14 -11.31 -14.34
C GLY A 196 -12.93 -10.10 -15.27
N GLU A 197 -12.39 -9.01 -14.76
CA GLU A 197 -12.05 -7.84 -15.58
C GLU A 197 -10.88 -8.14 -16.51
N LYS A 198 -11.02 -7.76 -17.77
CA LYS A 198 -9.95 -7.90 -18.77
C LYS A 198 -9.03 -6.66 -18.73
N LEU A 199 -8.36 -6.46 -17.62
CA LEU A 199 -7.46 -5.33 -17.37
C LEU A 199 -6.15 -5.82 -16.78
N PRO A 200 -5.05 -5.09 -17.03
CA PRO A 200 -3.82 -5.28 -16.25
C PRO A 200 -4.08 -4.92 -14.79
N GLN A 201 -3.34 -5.54 -13.89
CA GLN A 201 -3.56 -5.43 -12.45
C GLN A 201 -2.25 -5.40 -11.68
N ILE A 202 -2.32 -4.97 -10.44
CA ILE A 202 -1.37 -5.30 -9.38
C ILE A 202 -2.00 -6.33 -8.45
N ASN A 203 -1.18 -7.16 -7.84
CA ASN A 203 -1.63 -8.02 -6.75
C ASN A 203 -1.17 -7.42 -5.42
N LEU A 204 -2.07 -7.42 -4.45
CA LEU A 204 -1.84 -6.93 -3.10
C LEU A 204 -1.93 -8.10 -2.12
N LEU A 205 -0.78 -8.54 -1.62
CA LEU A 205 -0.73 -9.48 -0.51
C LEU A 205 -0.99 -8.72 0.79
N MET A 206 -1.91 -9.23 1.61
CA MET A 206 -2.25 -8.66 2.91
C MET A 206 -2.09 -9.71 4.01
N LEU A 207 -1.58 -9.26 5.16
CA LEU A 207 -1.57 -10.01 6.41
C LEU A 207 -2.46 -9.31 7.41
N THR A 208 -3.46 -10.01 7.91
CA THR A 208 -4.48 -9.46 8.82
C THR A 208 -4.63 -10.36 10.04
N GLY A 209 -4.74 -9.78 11.23
CA GLY A 209 -5.07 -10.54 12.43
C GLY A 209 -6.52 -11.07 12.36
N VAL A 210 -6.71 -12.38 12.60
CA VAL A 210 -8.04 -13.00 12.51
C VAL A 210 -8.97 -12.51 13.62
N THR A 211 -8.45 -12.33 14.83
CA THR A 211 -9.23 -11.91 15.99
C THR A 211 -9.33 -10.39 16.08
N SER A 212 -8.23 -9.71 15.83
CA SER A 212 -8.14 -8.24 15.90
C SER A 212 -8.74 -7.54 14.69
N HIS A 213 -8.85 -8.23 13.56
CA HIS A 213 -9.20 -7.67 12.25
C HIS A 213 -8.25 -6.56 11.77
N MET A 214 -7.05 -6.47 12.39
CA MET A 214 -6.07 -5.44 12.07
C MET A 214 -5.23 -5.82 10.86
N PRO A 215 -5.12 -4.95 9.85
CA PRO A 215 -4.12 -5.12 8.80
C PRO A 215 -2.73 -4.86 9.38
N LEU A 216 -1.85 -5.85 9.30
CA LEU A 216 -0.52 -5.81 9.92
C LEU A 216 0.58 -5.55 8.90
N TYR A 217 0.42 -6.08 7.69
CA TYR A 217 1.41 -5.97 6.65
C TYR A 217 0.73 -6.02 5.27
N TYR A 218 1.33 -5.35 4.30
CA TYR A 218 0.97 -5.53 2.90
C TYR A 218 2.22 -5.51 2.01
N ARG A 219 2.11 -6.16 0.86
CA ARG A 219 3.12 -6.13 -0.19
C ARG A 219 2.45 -6.01 -1.56
N ILE A 220 2.97 -5.11 -2.38
CA ILE A 220 2.55 -5.00 -3.78
C ILE A 220 3.38 -5.99 -4.60
N ILE A 221 2.70 -6.78 -5.41
CA ILE A 221 3.29 -7.83 -6.25
C ILE A 221 2.85 -7.58 -7.70
N PRO A 222 3.72 -7.79 -8.70
CA PRO A 222 3.33 -7.72 -10.10
C PRO A 222 2.11 -8.60 -10.40
N GLY A 223 1.14 -8.07 -11.14
CA GLY A 223 -0.11 -8.77 -11.45
C GLY A 223 0.06 -10.10 -12.20
N SER A 224 1.20 -10.32 -12.84
CA SER A 224 1.53 -11.59 -13.52
C SER A 224 1.97 -12.71 -12.57
N ILE A 225 2.29 -12.41 -11.31
CA ILE A 225 2.74 -13.41 -10.33
C ILE A 225 1.52 -14.07 -9.70
N LYS A 226 1.48 -15.41 -9.76
CA LYS A 226 0.44 -16.23 -9.13
C LYS A 226 0.65 -16.29 -7.61
N ASP A 227 -0.44 -16.48 -6.85
CA ASP A 227 -0.46 -16.55 -5.39
C ASP A 227 0.55 -17.57 -4.84
N VAL A 228 0.68 -18.71 -5.51
CA VAL A 228 1.64 -19.78 -5.16
C VAL A 228 3.08 -19.30 -5.09
N ASN A 229 3.52 -18.51 -6.09
CA ASN A 229 4.90 -18.03 -6.17
C ASN A 229 5.17 -16.83 -5.24
N ALA A 230 4.11 -16.14 -4.84
CA ALA A 230 4.19 -14.98 -3.95
C ALA A 230 4.51 -15.36 -2.50
N LEU A 231 4.16 -16.59 -2.08
CA LEU A 231 4.31 -17.02 -0.68
C LEU A 231 5.79 -17.22 -0.30
N GLU A 232 6.56 -17.93 -1.11
CA GLU A 232 7.97 -18.24 -0.83
C GLU A 232 8.79 -16.95 -0.65
N ASP A 233 8.68 -16.03 -1.61
CA ASP A 233 9.29 -14.70 -1.54
C ASP A 233 8.81 -13.89 -0.35
N SER A 234 7.54 -14.02 0.03
CA SER A 234 6.95 -13.26 1.12
C SER A 234 7.40 -13.77 2.47
N ILE A 235 7.47 -15.10 2.67
CA ILE A 235 7.98 -15.71 3.91
C ILE A 235 9.43 -15.27 4.16
N ALA A 236 10.26 -15.26 3.13
CA ALA A 236 11.66 -14.86 3.24
C ALA A 236 11.81 -13.36 3.60
N ASN A 237 10.87 -12.51 3.16
CA ASN A 237 10.93 -11.06 3.38
C ASN A 237 10.11 -10.58 4.58
N ILE A 238 9.21 -11.40 5.11
CA ILE A 238 8.48 -11.12 6.35
C ILE A 238 9.34 -11.56 7.55
N SER A 239 10.59 -11.15 7.58
CA SER A 239 11.49 -11.31 8.75
C SER A 239 10.89 -10.72 10.03
N VAL A 240 10.00 -9.75 9.88
CA VAL A 240 9.17 -9.17 10.92
C VAL A 240 8.31 -10.21 11.66
N LEU A 241 8.03 -11.35 11.04
CA LEU A 241 7.27 -12.44 11.66
C LEU A 241 8.19 -13.52 12.28
N GLU A 242 9.39 -13.16 12.71
CA GLU A 242 10.32 -14.07 13.39
C GLU A 242 9.77 -14.62 14.70
N SER A 243 8.66 -14.09 15.21
CA SER A 243 8.00 -14.66 16.38
C SER A 243 7.63 -16.14 16.15
N PRO A 244 8.12 -17.06 16.97
CA PRO A 244 7.83 -18.49 16.84
C PRO A 244 6.36 -18.84 17.11
N THR A 245 5.57 -17.89 17.58
CA THR A 245 4.14 -18.07 17.93
C THR A 245 3.19 -17.66 16.80
N CYS A 246 3.69 -17.22 15.64
CA CYS A 246 2.84 -16.86 14.51
C CYS A 246 2.18 -18.09 13.90
N HIS A 247 0.85 -18.08 13.84
CA HIS A 247 0.03 -19.08 13.15
C HIS A 247 -0.57 -18.44 11.92
N PHE A 248 -0.38 -19.04 10.75
CA PHE A 248 -0.90 -18.52 9.49
C PHE A 248 -2.13 -19.29 9.03
N VAL A 249 -3.14 -18.59 8.54
CA VAL A 249 -4.27 -19.14 7.81
C VAL A 249 -4.23 -18.63 6.39
N MET A 250 -4.27 -19.54 5.44
CA MET A 250 -4.13 -19.25 4.01
C MET A 250 -5.17 -19.99 3.19
N ASP A 251 -5.63 -19.41 2.12
CA ASP A 251 -6.56 -20.05 1.21
C ASP A 251 -5.86 -21.12 0.34
N LYS A 252 -6.65 -21.87 -0.43
CA LYS A 252 -6.16 -22.93 -1.33
C LYS A 252 -5.27 -22.42 -2.48
N GLY A 253 -5.32 -21.12 -2.78
CA GLY A 253 -4.49 -20.49 -3.81
C GLY A 253 -3.01 -20.49 -3.47
N PHE A 254 -2.67 -20.58 -2.20
CA PHE A 254 -1.30 -20.67 -1.71
C PHE A 254 -0.74 -22.10 -1.69
N TYR A 255 -1.59 -23.11 -1.92
CA TYR A 255 -1.13 -24.49 -1.81
C TYR A 255 -0.18 -24.85 -2.93
N SER A 256 1.02 -25.29 -2.56
CA SER A 256 1.97 -26.05 -3.37
C SER A 256 2.89 -26.85 -2.46
N GLU A 257 3.49 -27.93 -2.99
CA GLU A 257 4.47 -28.69 -2.23
C GLU A 257 5.69 -27.85 -1.79
N PRO A 258 6.28 -26.99 -2.67
CA PRO A 258 7.36 -26.09 -2.26
C PRO A 258 6.95 -25.12 -1.15
N ASN A 259 5.73 -24.60 -1.19
CA ASN A 259 5.24 -23.69 -0.14
C ASN A 259 5.08 -24.41 1.21
N LEU A 260 4.60 -25.66 1.22
CA LEU A 260 4.56 -26.47 2.44
C LEU A 260 5.97 -26.69 3.00
N ASP A 261 6.91 -27.06 2.14
CA ASP A 261 8.31 -27.26 2.53
C ASP A 261 8.92 -25.98 3.11
N ALA A 262 8.67 -24.81 2.51
CA ALA A 262 9.13 -23.52 2.98
C ALA A 262 8.55 -23.15 4.37
N MET A 263 7.26 -23.45 4.61
CA MET A 263 6.63 -23.22 5.91
C MET A 263 7.22 -24.11 7.00
N TYR A 264 7.49 -25.40 6.70
CA TYR A 264 8.17 -26.30 7.62
C TYR A 264 9.61 -25.88 7.88
N ALA A 265 10.35 -25.49 6.85
CA ALA A 265 11.74 -25.00 6.97
C ALA A 265 11.82 -23.73 7.83
N SER A 266 10.82 -22.88 7.75
CA SER A 266 10.72 -21.64 8.55
C SER A 266 10.16 -21.87 9.98
N HIS A 267 9.89 -23.13 10.36
CA HIS A 267 9.29 -23.49 11.64
C HIS A 267 7.98 -22.75 11.98
N LYS A 268 7.20 -22.39 10.96
CA LYS A 268 5.92 -21.70 11.13
C LYS A 268 4.76 -22.68 11.27
N LYS A 269 3.82 -22.36 12.14
CA LYS A 269 2.56 -23.10 12.22
C LYS A 269 1.58 -22.49 11.21
N PHE A 270 0.88 -23.35 10.49
CA PHE A 270 -0.03 -22.89 9.44
C PHE A 270 -1.25 -23.80 9.29
N LEU A 271 -2.32 -23.21 8.80
CA LEU A 271 -3.51 -23.86 8.27
C LEU A 271 -3.69 -23.38 6.84
N ILE A 272 -3.74 -24.30 5.89
CA ILE A 272 -3.85 -23.97 4.47
C ILE A 272 -4.99 -24.77 3.83
N GLY A 273 -5.80 -24.11 3.01
CA GLY A 273 -6.77 -24.77 2.16
C GLY A 273 -6.06 -25.65 1.14
N VAL A 274 -6.57 -26.85 0.87
CA VAL A 274 -5.99 -27.79 -0.10
C VAL A 274 -7.00 -28.06 -1.21
N PRO A 275 -6.59 -27.95 -2.50
CA PRO A 275 -7.47 -28.31 -3.61
C PRO A 275 -7.80 -29.81 -3.61
N PHE A 276 -9.01 -30.19 -3.98
CA PHE A 276 -9.45 -31.60 -4.10
C PHE A 276 -8.74 -32.36 -5.24
N THR A 277 -7.88 -31.71 -6.02
CA THR A 277 -7.03 -32.36 -7.02
C THR A 277 -5.78 -32.99 -6.42
N VAL A 278 -5.49 -32.73 -5.15
CA VAL A 278 -4.29 -33.20 -4.45
C VAL A 278 -4.51 -34.60 -3.91
N GLY A 279 -3.62 -35.54 -4.22
CA GLY A 279 -3.82 -36.95 -3.98
C GLY A 279 -4.08 -37.36 -2.51
N PHE A 280 -3.39 -36.74 -1.54
CA PHE A 280 -3.64 -37.06 -0.13
C PHE A 280 -4.99 -36.47 0.35
N ALA A 281 -5.40 -35.30 -0.16
CA ALA A 281 -6.69 -34.72 0.17
C ALA A 281 -7.84 -35.54 -0.40
N CYS A 282 -7.74 -36.00 -1.66
CA CYS A 282 -8.71 -36.91 -2.27
C CYS A 282 -8.88 -38.18 -1.43
N LYS A 283 -7.76 -38.85 -1.07
CA LYS A 283 -7.78 -40.08 -0.27
C LYS A 283 -8.43 -39.87 1.09
N ALA A 284 -8.13 -38.75 1.77
CA ALA A 284 -8.73 -38.43 3.05
C ALA A 284 -10.26 -38.21 2.94
N VAL A 285 -10.70 -37.50 1.89
CA VAL A 285 -12.14 -37.28 1.63
C VAL A 285 -12.83 -38.57 1.28
N GLU A 286 -12.26 -39.43 0.44
CA GLU A 286 -12.81 -40.75 0.11
C GLU A 286 -12.94 -41.66 1.36
N HIS A 287 -11.92 -41.66 2.22
CA HIS A 287 -11.91 -42.43 3.44
C HIS A 287 -13.06 -42.03 4.38
N HIS A 288 -13.39 -40.78 4.48
CA HIS A 288 -14.43 -40.27 5.37
C HIS A 288 -15.78 -40.02 4.68
N ARG A 289 -15.92 -40.26 3.38
CA ARG A 289 -17.10 -39.92 2.58
C ARG A 289 -18.39 -40.44 3.15
N ASP A 290 -18.42 -41.71 3.59
CA ASP A 290 -19.62 -42.34 4.10
C ASP A 290 -19.87 -42.09 5.60
N SER A 291 -18.81 -41.76 6.35
CA SER A 291 -18.85 -41.59 7.79
C SER A 291 -18.94 -40.13 8.26
N ILE A 292 -18.60 -39.19 7.41
CA ILE A 292 -18.51 -37.77 7.80
C ILE A 292 -19.83 -37.22 8.33
N ARG A 293 -20.98 -37.67 7.76
CA ARG A 293 -22.33 -37.22 8.17
C ARG A 293 -22.82 -37.89 9.46
N SER A 294 -21.95 -38.63 10.18
CA SER A 294 -22.30 -39.17 11.50
C SER A 294 -22.59 -38.05 12.48
N HIS A 295 -23.58 -38.24 13.35
CA HIS A 295 -23.97 -37.29 14.38
C HIS A 295 -22.80 -36.84 15.27
N HIS A 296 -21.83 -37.71 15.51
CA HIS A 296 -20.63 -37.40 16.31
C HIS A 296 -19.71 -36.36 15.66
N ASN A 297 -19.81 -36.18 14.36
CA ASN A 297 -19.00 -35.24 13.58
C ASN A 297 -19.71 -33.91 13.40
N TYR A 298 -20.95 -33.76 13.89
CA TYR A 298 -21.72 -32.53 13.75
C TYR A 298 -21.18 -31.44 14.70
N CYS A 299 -20.94 -30.26 14.17
CA CYS A 299 -20.58 -29.09 14.95
C CYS A 299 -21.29 -27.85 14.41
N THR A 300 -21.37 -26.81 15.24
CA THR A 300 -21.93 -25.52 14.84
C THR A 300 -20.83 -24.48 14.83
N VAL A 301 -20.68 -23.78 13.71
CA VAL A 301 -19.71 -22.70 13.55
C VAL A 301 -20.46 -21.46 13.08
N PHE A 302 -20.34 -20.36 13.81
CA PHE A 302 -21.04 -19.08 13.55
C PHE A 302 -22.57 -19.20 13.39
N GLY A 303 -23.18 -20.21 13.99
CA GLY A 303 -24.63 -20.47 13.89
C GLY A 303 -25.02 -21.46 12.80
N ASP A 304 -24.12 -21.82 11.90
CA ASP A 304 -24.35 -22.78 10.83
C ASP A 304 -23.87 -24.17 11.24
N GLY A 305 -24.67 -25.21 10.90
CA GLY A 305 -24.35 -26.59 11.15
C GLY A 305 -23.48 -27.19 10.05
N LEU A 306 -22.38 -27.81 10.43
CA LEU A 306 -21.51 -28.54 9.52
C LEU A 306 -20.99 -29.83 10.15
N TYR A 307 -20.48 -30.75 9.34
CA TYR A 307 -19.79 -31.92 9.81
C TYR A 307 -18.27 -31.72 9.63
N ALA A 308 -17.49 -32.09 10.64
CA ALA A 308 -16.03 -31.98 10.63
C ALA A 308 -15.37 -33.27 11.11
N VAL A 309 -14.36 -33.71 10.41
CA VAL A 309 -13.47 -34.80 10.78
C VAL A 309 -12.04 -34.41 10.68
N THR A 310 -11.23 -34.88 11.60
CA THR A 310 -9.75 -34.62 11.58
C THR A 310 -9.01 -35.93 11.57
N GLU A 311 -8.11 -36.11 10.64
CA GLU A 311 -7.16 -37.21 10.64
C GLU A 311 -5.71 -36.72 10.65
N SER A 312 -4.77 -37.57 11.12
CA SER A 312 -3.35 -37.26 11.10
C SER A 312 -2.67 -37.93 9.90
N SER A 313 -1.74 -37.22 9.28
CA SER A 313 -0.94 -37.71 8.18
C SER A 313 0.53 -37.28 8.35
N ASN A 314 1.39 -37.70 7.41
CA ASN A 314 2.81 -37.40 7.43
C ASN A 314 3.23 -36.77 6.10
N TRP A 315 3.98 -35.66 6.18
CA TRP A 315 4.57 -34.96 5.05
C TRP A 315 6.09 -34.93 5.22
N LYS A 316 6.82 -35.75 4.47
CA LYS A 316 8.30 -35.79 4.49
C LYS A 316 8.90 -35.87 5.92
N GLY A 317 8.26 -36.64 6.83
CA GLY A 317 8.70 -36.77 8.21
C GLY A 317 8.01 -35.78 9.19
N HIS A 318 7.27 -34.81 8.71
CA HIS A 318 6.50 -33.89 9.53
C HIS A 318 5.08 -34.39 9.70
N ARG A 319 4.63 -34.57 10.95
CA ARG A 319 3.24 -34.90 11.25
C ARG A 319 2.37 -33.67 11.02
N PHE A 320 1.26 -33.83 10.30
CA PHE A 320 0.24 -32.80 10.12
C PHE A 320 -1.16 -33.35 10.26
N TYR A 321 -2.15 -32.47 10.32
CA TYR A 321 -3.55 -32.81 10.47
C TYR A 321 -4.32 -32.37 9.23
N ILE A 322 -5.22 -33.23 8.74
CA ILE A 322 -6.16 -32.96 7.68
C ILE A 322 -7.52 -32.74 8.32
N HIS A 323 -8.06 -31.54 8.17
CA HIS A 323 -9.41 -31.19 8.61
C HIS A 323 -10.34 -31.22 7.41
N ILE A 324 -11.35 -32.09 7.45
CA ILE A 324 -12.32 -32.25 6.39
C ILE A 324 -13.67 -31.71 6.90
N TYR A 325 -14.25 -30.82 6.13
CA TYR A 325 -15.51 -30.17 6.43
C TYR A 325 -16.55 -30.53 5.37
N HIS A 326 -17.78 -30.83 5.80
CA HIS A 326 -18.93 -31.02 4.93
C HIS A 326 -20.04 -30.05 5.37
N ASP A 327 -20.25 -29.03 4.54
CA ASP A 327 -21.33 -28.07 4.70
C ASP A 327 -22.55 -28.52 3.88
N ILE A 328 -23.65 -28.79 4.56
CA ILE A 328 -24.88 -29.33 3.95
C ILE A 328 -25.50 -28.29 2.97
N PHE A 329 -25.51 -27.03 3.35
CA PHE A 329 -26.11 -25.98 2.54
C PHE A 329 -25.33 -25.73 1.27
N LYS A 330 -24.00 -25.68 1.41
CA LYS A 330 -23.09 -25.53 0.25
C LYS A 330 -23.19 -26.75 -0.66
N ALA A 331 -23.20 -27.97 -0.13
CA ALA A 331 -23.34 -29.20 -0.91
C ALA A 331 -24.65 -29.21 -1.72
N ALA A 332 -25.76 -28.83 -1.10
CA ALA A 332 -27.05 -28.75 -1.79
C ALA A 332 -27.10 -27.64 -2.86
N SER A 333 -26.38 -26.52 -2.64
CA SER A 333 -26.24 -25.46 -3.64
C SER A 333 -25.39 -25.90 -4.81
N ASP A 334 -24.29 -26.59 -4.56
CA ASP A 334 -23.37 -27.08 -5.61
C ASP A 334 -24.05 -28.18 -6.44
N GLU A 335 -24.82 -29.10 -5.82
CA GLU A 335 -25.65 -30.10 -6.50
C GLU A 335 -26.65 -29.43 -7.45
N ARG A 336 -27.39 -28.44 -6.98
CA ARG A 336 -28.34 -27.68 -7.79
C ARG A 336 -27.68 -26.96 -8.98
N ASN A 337 -26.51 -26.36 -8.76
CA ASN A 337 -25.76 -25.70 -9.83
C ASN A 337 -25.27 -26.70 -10.87
N PHE A 338 -24.88 -27.90 -10.45
CA PHE A 338 -24.48 -28.98 -11.36
C PHE A 338 -25.64 -29.45 -12.24
N ASP A 339 -26.82 -29.66 -11.66
CA ASP A 339 -28.03 -30.06 -12.40
C ASP A 339 -28.49 -29.02 -13.42
N HIS A 340 -28.21 -27.73 -13.16
CA HIS A 340 -28.51 -26.65 -14.14
C HIS A 340 -27.49 -26.54 -15.27
N THR A 341 -26.36 -27.23 -15.18
CA THR A 341 -25.26 -27.16 -16.17
C THR A 341 -25.30 -28.35 -17.15
N LEU A 342 -26.05 -29.40 -16.81
CA LEU A 342 -26.36 -30.57 -17.65
C LEU A 342 -27.59 -30.30 -18.53
#